data_4f60fc37e8fad60b89a65aee31351591
#
_entry.id   4f60fc37e8fad60b89a65aee31351591
#
_cell.length_a   1.000
_cell.length_b   1.000
_cell.length_c   1.000
_cell.angle_alpha   90.00
_cell.angle_beta   90.00
_cell.angle_gamma   90.00
#
_symmetry.space_group_name_H-M   'P 1'
#
loop_
_entity.id
_entity.type
_entity.pdbx_description
1 polymer ?
#
loop_
_entity_poly.entity_id
_entity_poly.type
_entity_poly.pdbx_seq_one_letter_code
_entity_poly.pdbx_strand_id
1 'polypeptide(L)' 'MTYETLLEQLQLLNPLQLKQNVLIYDNIEEKFYPPEHILKFNVDNPNVKQGHPYLSF' A
#
# COMPACT_ATOMS: atom_id res chain seq x y z
N MET A 1 7.93 7.85 3.56
CA MET A 1 6.49 7.98 3.87
C MET A 1 6.13 7.01 4.98
N THR A 2 5.45 7.47 6.01
CA THR A 2 4.91 6.62 7.06
C THR A 2 3.46 6.23 6.74
N TYR A 3 2.93 5.24 7.45
CA TYR A 3 1.50 4.91 7.32
C TYR A 3 0.61 6.06 7.79
N GLU A 4 1.06 6.82 8.77
CA GLU A 4 0.33 8.02 9.22
C GLU A 4 0.23 9.05 8.11
N THR A 5 1.34 9.32 7.40
CA THR A 5 1.35 10.21 6.25
C THR A 5 0.47 9.67 5.12
N LEU A 6 0.52 8.37 4.87
CA LEU A 6 -0.33 7.74 3.87
C LEU A 6 -1.81 7.92 4.20
N LEU A 7 -2.19 7.75 5.47
CA LEU A 7 -3.56 7.96 5.91
C LEU A 7 -4.02 9.40 5.65
N GLU A 8 -3.18 10.38 5.97
CA GLU A 8 -3.48 11.79 5.71
C GLU A 8 -3.70 12.05 4.22
N GLN A 9 -2.88 11.47 3.35
CA GLN A 9 -3.03 11.60 1.91
C GLN A 9 -4.35 10.98 1.42
N LEU A 10 -4.69 9.81 1.94
CA LEU A 10 -5.94 9.15 1.57
C LEU A 10 -7.17 9.96 1.98
N GLN A 11 -7.10 10.71 3.06
CA GLN A 11 -8.19 11.57 3.52
C GLN A 11 -8.46 12.74 2.59
N LEU A 12 -7.52 13.07 1.68
CA LEU A 12 -7.71 14.10 0.67
C LEU A 12 -8.52 13.63 -0.53
N LEU A 13 -8.72 12.32 -0.66
CA LEU A 13 -9.50 11.76 -1.76
C LEU A 13 -10.99 12.06 -1.58
N ASN A 14 -11.68 12.31 -2.70
CA ASN A 14 -13.13 12.49 -2.66
C ASN A 14 -13.83 11.13 -2.47
N PRO A 15 -15.15 11.12 -2.14
CA PRO A 15 -15.86 9.85 -1.90
C PRO A 15 -15.85 8.88 -3.07
N LEU A 16 -15.85 9.37 -4.32
CA LEU A 16 -15.78 8.50 -5.49
C LEU A 16 -14.42 7.83 -5.61
N GLN A 17 -13.35 8.59 -5.37
CA GLN A 17 -11.99 8.05 -5.41
C GLN A 17 -11.76 7.02 -4.30
N LEU A 18 -12.32 7.25 -3.11
CA LEU A 18 -12.21 6.30 -2.00
C LEU A 18 -12.86 4.95 -2.29
N LYS A 19 -13.81 4.90 -3.22
CA LYS A 19 -14.49 3.66 -3.62
C LYS A 19 -13.78 2.94 -4.76
N GLN A 20 -12.76 3.55 -5.36
CA GLN A 20 -11.99 2.93 -6.41
C GLN A 20 -11.01 1.91 -5.83
N ASN A 21 -10.62 0.95 -6.64
CA ASN A 21 -9.61 -0.02 -6.25
C ASN A 21 -8.25 0.65 -6.12
N VAL A 22 -7.46 0.20 -5.14
CA VAL A 22 -6.09 0.67 -4.98
C VAL A 22 -5.25 0.18 -6.15
N LEU A 23 -4.39 1.06 -6.67
CA LEU A 23 -3.41 0.70 -7.70
C LEU A 23 -2.04 1.14 -7.23
N ILE A 24 -1.04 0.29 -7.48
CA ILE A 24 0.36 0.61 -7.24
C ILE A 24 1.08 0.67 -8.59
N TYR A 25 1.77 1.77 -8.84
CA TYR A 25 2.50 1.96 -10.08
C TYR A 25 3.96 1.53 -9.93
N ASP A 26 4.41 0.66 -10.82
CA ASP A 26 5.80 0.25 -10.93
C ASP A 26 6.47 1.07 -12.03
N ASN A 27 7.36 2.01 -11.65
CA ASN A 27 8.03 2.88 -12.61
C ASN A 27 9.13 2.18 -13.41
N ILE A 28 9.56 1.01 -13.02
CA ILE A 28 10.56 0.26 -13.78
C ILE A 28 9.90 -0.46 -14.95
N GLU A 29 8.81 -1.16 -14.70
CA GLU A 29 8.06 -1.88 -15.73
C GLU A 29 6.96 -1.04 -16.37
N GLU A 30 6.69 0.14 -15.82
CA GLU A 30 5.63 1.04 -16.28
C GLU A 30 4.26 0.38 -16.28
N LYS A 31 3.96 -0.34 -15.19
CA LYS A 31 2.69 -1.08 -15.04
C LYS A 31 2.01 -0.73 -13.73
N PHE A 32 0.68 -0.86 -13.74
CA PHE A 32 -0.14 -0.75 -12.55
C PHE A 32 -0.49 -2.13 -12.02
N TYR A 33 -0.38 -2.30 -10.72
CA TYR A 33 -0.72 -3.56 -10.04
C TYR A 33 -1.76 -3.29 -8.96
N PRO A 34 -2.90 -3.98 -8.99
CA PRO A 34 -3.82 -3.95 -7.87
C PRO A 34 -3.27 -4.85 -6.76
N PRO A 35 -3.08 -4.34 -5.54
CA PRO A 35 -2.67 -5.19 -4.44
C PRO A 35 -3.77 -6.18 -4.08
N GLU A 36 -3.45 -7.46 -3.96
CA GLU A 36 -4.43 -8.48 -3.56
C GLU A 36 -4.79 -8.33 -2.09
N HIS A 37 -3.81 -7.92 -1.29
CA HIS A 37 -3.97 -7.72 0.15
C HIS A 37 -3.41 -6.37 0.53
N ILE A 38 -4.25 -5.52 1.08
CA ILE A 38 -3.85 -4.14 1.39
C ILE A 38 -2.86 -4.10 2.54
N LEU A 39 -3.02 -4.98 3.52
CA LEU A 39 -2.13 -4.99 4.68
C LEU A 39 -1.77 -6.41 5.07
N LYS A 40 -0.48 -6.68 5.08
CA LYS A 40 0.09 -7.89 5.67
C LYS A 40 1.12 -7.49 6.71
N PHE A 41 1.42 -8.42 7.60
CA PHE A 41 2.41 -8.20 8.64
C PHE A 41 3.57 -9.14 8.41
N ASN A 42 4.79 -8.59 8.43
CA ASN A 42 5.98 -9.38 8.22
C ASN A 42 6.19 -10.40 9.35
N VAL A 43 6.41 -11.66 8.99
CA VAL A 43 6.69 -12.72 9.95
C VAL A 43 7.99 -13.46 9.65
N ASP A 44 8.50 -13.39 8.42
CA ASP A 44 9.57 -14.28 7.96
C ASP A 44 10.81 -13.59 7.40
N ASN A 45 10.76 -12.29 7.11
CA ASN A 45 11.91 -11.60 6.51
C ASN A 45 12.82 -11.02 7.60
N PRO A 46 14.07 -11.50 7.75
CA PRO A 46 14.98 -11.03 8.79
C PRO A 46 15.44 -9.58 8.59
N ASN A 47 15.33 -9.04 7.39
CA ASN A 47 15.73 -7.66 7.10
C ASN A 47 14.64 -6.64 7.43
N VAL A 48 13.45 -7.10 7.78
CA VAL A 48 12.32 -6.25 8.14
C VAL A 48 11.82 -6.69 9.51
N LYS A 49 11.56 -5.72 10.37
CA LYS A 49 11.10 -6.00 11.72
C LYS A 49 9.83 -6.86 11.70
N GLN A 50 9.78 -7.89 12.54
CA GLN A 50 8.60 -8.73 12.67
C GLN A 50 7.40 -7.89 13.07
N GLY A 51 6.26 -8.14 12.44
CA GLY A 51 5.04 -7.38 12.66
C GLY A 51 4.97 -6.08 11.85
N HIS A 52 5.99 -5.77 11.04
CA HIS A 52 5.96 -4.58 10.19
C HIS A 52 4.90 -4.74 9.09
N PRO A 53 3.91 -3.83 9.01
CA PRO A 53 2.91 -3.91 7.95
C PRO A 53 3.49 -3.56 6.59
N TYR A 54 2.98 -4.19 5.54
CA TYR A 54 3.38 -3.90 4.17
C TYR A 54 2.23 -4.16 3.20
N LEU A 55 2.32 -3.54 2.01
CA LEU A 55 1.37 -3.78 0.94
C LEU A 55 1.87 -4.92 0.07
N SER A 56 0.97 -5.77 -0.38
CA SER A 56 1.29 -6.94 -1.21
C SER A 56 0.48 -6.93 -2.50
N PHE A 57 1.15 -7.30 -3.57
CA PHE A 57 0.47 -7.55 -4.84
C PHE A 57 -0.20 -8.92 -4.86
#